data_6d88c1067de7a7174f097f14ede3b81b
#
_entry.id   6d88c1067de7a7174f097f14ede3b81b
#
_cell.length_a   1.000
_cell.length_b   1.000
_cell.length_c   1.000
_cell.angle_alpha   90.00
_cell.angle_beta   90.00
_cell.angle_gamma   90.00
#
_symmetry.space_group_name_H-M   'P 1'
#
loop_
_entity.id
_entity.type
_entity.pdbx_description
1 polymer ?
#
loop_
_entity_poly.entity_id
_entity_poly.type
_entity_poly.pdbx_seq_one_letter_code
_entity_poly.pdbx_strand_id
1 'polypeptide(L)'
;MQCSRLPQVDFNQLILGAKVLEADSYGAKVYLLNDGNILKLFRRKRLISSALLRPYSVRFIDNAMRLEKRGIPTLKVLKYYKLDAPGMTAVLYQPLPGETLSQLSRKEGFSWQERLPELVALVRKLHTSGIYFRSLHLGNIVVTPDQEMGLIDVADMRFMRAPLSSRMIRRNVQHFARYIARERLEEQFPLAELERALLG
;
A
#
# COMPACT_ATOMS: atom_id res chain seq x y z
N MET A 1 -17.09 3.01 7.90
CA MET A 1 -16.69 2.14 9.04
C MET A 1 -16.69 2.99 10.29
N GLN A 2 -17.28 2.48 11.39
CA GLN A 2 -17.35 3.19 12.67
C GLN A 2 -16.00 3.08 13.40
N CYS A 3 -15.55 4.18 14.03
CA CYS A 3 -14.34 4.23 14.84
C CYS A 3 -14.68 3.82 16.29
N SER A 4 -14.00 2.81 16.82
CA SER A 4 -14.14 2.35 18.20
C SER A 4 -12.97 2.85 19.06
N ARG A 5 -13.19 3.10 20.36
CA ARG A 5 -12.09 3.37 21.29
C ARG A 5 -11.36 2.04 21.60
N LEU A 6 -10.04 2.07 21.62
CA LEU A 6 -9.20 0.97 22.08
C LEU A 6 -8.36 1.49 23.26
N PRO A 7 -8.77 1.16 24.50
CA PRO A 7 -8.04 1.51 25.72
C PRO A 7 -6.61 0.95 25.71
N GLN A 8 -5.69 1.61 26.43
CA GLN A 8 -4.28 1.20 26.47
C GLN A 8 -4.10 -0.25 26.96
N VAL A 9 -4.91 -0.70 27.92
CA VAL A 9 -4.86 -2.09 28.44
C VAL A 9 -5.21 -3.07 27.33
N ASP A 10 -6.31 -2.83 26.61
CA ASP A 10 -6.77 -3.70 25.51
C ASP A 10 -5.79 -3.67 24.33
N PHE A 11 -5.18 -2.49 24.05
CA PHE A 11 -4.12 -2.38 23.05
C PHE A 11 -2.91 -3.25 23.43
N ASN A 12 -2.45 -3.18 24.68
CA ASN A 12 -1.31 -3.96 25.14
C ASN A 12 -1.60 -5.48 25.07
N GLN A 13 -2.81 -5.89 25.40
CA GLN A 13 -3.24 -7.27 25.29
C GLN A 13 -3.32 -7.72 23.82
N LEU A 14 -3.84 -6.86 22.93
CA LEU A 14 -3.96 -7.15 21.51
C LEU A 14 -2.60 -7.39 20.83
N ILE A 15 -1.56 -6.64 21.23
CA ILE A 15 -0.21 -6.77 20.67
C ILE A 15 0.69 -7.75 21.44
N LEU A 16 0.18 -8.42 22.46
CA LEU A 16 0.96 -9.40 23.25
C LEU A 16 1.38 -10.57 22.35
N GLY A 17 2.69 -10.80 22.25
CA GLY A 17 3.26 -11.83 21.36
C GLY A 17 3.28 -11.45 19.87
N ALA A 18 2.80 -10.26 19.49
CA ALA A 18 2.80 -9.82 18.10
C ALA A 18 4.23 -9.54 17.60
N LYS A 19 4.49 -9.90 16.34
CA LYS A 19 5.73 -9.57 15.65
C LYS A 19 5.68 -8.14 15.12
N VAL A 20 6.67 -7.30 15.44
CA VAL A 20 6.83 -5.98 14.84
C VAL A 20 7.35 -6.13 13.41
N LEU A 21 6.57 -5.66 12.42
CA LEU A 21 6.95 -5.66 11.01
C LEU A 21 7.61 -4.35 10.58
N GLU A 22 7.20 -3.22 11.16
CA GLU A 22 7.72 -1.89 10.85
C GLU A 22 7.79 -1.05 12.12
N ALA A 23 8.89 -0.33 12.29
CA ALA A 23 9.06 0.68 13.33
C ALA A 23 9.66 1.98 12.76
N ASP A 24 9.38 3.11 13.39
CA ASP A 24 10.01 4.40 13.09
C ASP A 24 10.64 5.00 14.36
N SER A 25 11.17 6.22 14.30
CA SER A 25 11.78 6.92 15.43
C SER A 25 10.85 7.08 16.66
N TYR A 26 9.55 6.85 16.50
CA TYR A 26 8.53 6.91 17.55
C TYR A 26 8.11 5.53 18.06
N GLY A 27 8.79 4.46 17.62
CA GLY A 27 8.54 3.08 18.01
C GLY A 27 7.75 2.28 16.97
N ALA A 28 7.30 1.09 17.37
CA ALA A 28 6.61 0.17 16.49
C ALA A 28 5.35 0.77 15.86
N LYS A 29 5.13 0.48 14.58
CA LYS A 29 4.09 1.07 13.75
C LYS A 29 3.19 0.03 13.09
N VAL A 30 3.73 -1.15 12.77
CA VAL A 30 2.98 -2.25 12.16
C VAL A 30 3.27 -3.52 12.92
N TYR A 31 2.22 -4.18 13.38
CA TYR A 31 2.28 -5.43 14.12
C TYR A 31 1.58 -6.53 13.34
N LEU A 32 2.22 -7.68 13.21
CA LEU A 32 1.58 -8.94 12.83
C LEU A 32 1.10 -9.62 14.10
N LEU A 33 -0.20 -9.77 14.24
CA LEU A 33 -0.83 -10.38 15.40
C LEU A 33 -0.77 -11.92 15.31
N ASN A 34 -1.02 -12.59 16.43
CA ASN A 34 -0.98 -14.06 16.51
C ASN A 34 -2.04 -14.75 15.64
N ASP A 35 -3.12 -14.06 15.30
CA ASP A 35 -4.20 -14.54 14.42
C ASP A 35 -3.92 -14.29 12.92
N GLY A 36 -2.73 -13.78 12.58
CA GLY A 36 -2.34 -13.46 11.21
C GLY A 36 -2.85 -12.10 10.70
N ASN A 37 -3.66 -11.39 11.48
CA ASN A 37 -4.08 -10.03 11.12
C ASN A 37 -2.97 -9.01 11.38
N ILE A 38 -3.09 -7.84 10.75
CA ILE A 38 -2.14 -6.75 10.93
C ILE A 38 -2.82 -5.58 11.64
N LEU A 39 -2.15 -5.04 12.66
CA LEU A 39 -2.51 -3.79 13.30
C LEU A 39 -1.52 -2.71 12.89
N LYS A 40 -1.98 -1.71 12.12
CA LYS A 40 -1.16 -0.57 11.66
C LYS A 40 -1.54 0.69 12.42
N LEU A 41 -0.54 1.31 13.06
CA LEU A 41 -0.69 2.55 13.80
C LEU A 41 -0.51 3.75 12.86
N PHE A 42 -1.33 4.77 13.05
CA PHE A 42 -1.25 6.04 12.36
C PHE A 42 -1.10 7.16 13.37
N ARG A 43 0.00 7.92 13.27
CA ARG A 43 0.33 9.05 14.13
C ARG A 43 0.14 10.35 13.37
N ARG A 44 -0.47 11.34 14.02
CA ARG A 44 -0.56 12.69 13.46
C ARG A 44 0.77 13.41 13.67
N LYS A 45 1.57 13.55 12.60
CA LYS A 45 2.92 14.15 12.68
C LYS A 45 2.94 15.68 12.73
N ARG A 46 1.85 16.39 12.33
CA ARG A 46 1.78 17.87 12.28
C ARG A 46 0.36 18.36 12.52
N LEU A 47 0.23 19.50 13.25
CA LEU A 47 -1.05 20.15 13.53
C LEU A 47 -1.62 20.91 12.30
N ILE A 48 -0.79 21.24 11.31
CA ILE A 48 -1.17 22.01 10.12
C ILE A 48 -0.75 21.20 8.89
N SER A 49 -1.65 20.39 8.37
CA SER A 49 -1.45 19.69 7.07
C SER A 49 -2.80 19.23 6.52
N SER A 50 -2.85 18.85 5.24
CA SER A 50 -4.03 18.22 4.61
C SER A 50 -4.50 16.95 5.34
N ALA A 51 -3.68 16.37 6.22
CA ALA A 51 -4.03 15.29 7.15
C ALA A 51 -4.98 15.74 8.28
N LEU A 52 -5.15 17.05 8.50
CA LEU A 52 -6.14 17.59 9.45
C LEU A 52 -7.56 17.40 8.91
N LEU A 53 -7.75 17.62 7.60
CA LEU A 53 -9.06 17.48 6.94
C LEU A 53 -9.42 16.02 6.69
N ARG A 54 -8.43 15.12 6.50
CA ARG A 54 -8.65 13.70 6.25
C ARG A 54 -7.46 12.87 6.73
N PRO A 55 -7.54 12.26 7.94
CA PRO A 55 -6.46 11.46 8.55
C PRO A 55 -5.98 10.34 7.63
N TYR A 56 -4.69 9.99 7.72
CA TYR A 56 -4.10 8.91 6.91
C TYR A 56 -4.78 7.55 7.14
N SER A 57 -5.22 7.26 8.37
CA SER A 57 -6.00 6.05 8.67
C SER A 57 -7.33 6.00 7.93
N VAL A 58 -8.06 7.11 7.88
CA VAL A 58 -9.31 7.21 7.12
C VAL A 58 -9.05 7.05 5.62
N ARG A 59 -7.99 7.66 5.11
CA ARG A 59 -7.59 7.51 3.70
C ARG A 59 -7.22 6.06 3.38
N PHE A 60 -6.49 5.40 4.26
CA PHE A 60 -6.12 3.99 4.13
C PHE A 60 -7.37 3.09 4.02
N ILE A 61 -8.33 3.27 4.94
CA ILE A 61 -9.60 2.52 4.96
C ILE A 61 -10.40 2.78 3.68
N ASP A 62 -10.65 4.04 3.35
CA ASP A 62 -11.46 4.41 2.20
C ASP A 62 -10.82 3.95 0.88
N ASN A 63 -9.49 4.03 0.78
CA ASN A 63 -8.78 3.61 -0.42
C ASN A 63 -8.84 2.09 -0.59
N ALA A 64 -8.68 1.30 0.48
CA ALA A 64 -8.84 -0.15 0.43
C ALA A 64 -10.26 -0.53 -0.03
N MET A 65 -11.30 0.04 0.57
CA MET A 65 -12.70 -0.20 0.18
C MET A 65 -12.99 0.22 -1.28
N ARG A 66 -12.34 1.28 -1.78
CA ARG A 66 -12.50 1.74 -3.16
C ARG A 66 -11.79 0.85 -4.17
N LEU A 67 -10.67 0.25 -3.81
CA LEU A 67 -9.96 -0.75 -4.64
C LEU A 67 -10.79 -2.03 -4.73
N GLU A 68 -11.28 -2.55 -3.60
CA GLU A 68 -12.14 -3.72 -3.55
C GLU A 68 -13.37 -3.57 -4.47
N LYS A 69 -14.09 -2.43 -4.37
CA LYS A 69 -15.23 -2.10 -5.25
C LYS A 69 -14.87 -2.05 -6.75
N ARG A 70 -13.60 -1.95 -7.12
CA ARG A 70 -13.11 -1.93 -8.50
C ARG A 70 -12.48 -3.24 -8.93
N GLY A 71 -12.61 -4.30 -8.12
CA GLY A 71 -12.01 -5.59 -8.39
C GLY A 71 -10.48 -5.50 -8.50
N ILE A 72 -9.85 -4.69 -7.64
CA ILE A 72 -8.40 -4.65 -7.48
C ILE A 72 -8.08 -5.27 -6.12
N PRO A 73 -7.39 -6.43 -6.08
CA PRO A 73 -7.06 -7.11 -4.85
C PRO A 73 -6.30 -6.18 -3.88
N THR A 74 -6.71 -6.20 -2.62
CA THR A 74 -6.07 -5.40 -1.56
C THR A 74 -6.39 -6.00 -0.19
N LEU A 75 -5.84 -5.41 0.86
CA LEU A 75 -6.11 -5.78 2.24
C LEU A 75 -7.59 -5.58 2.60
N LYS A 76 -8.10 -6.40 3.54
CA LYS A 76 -9.48 -6.31 4.04
C LYS A 76 -9.51 -5.64 5.42
N VAL A 77 -10.07 -4.44 5.50
CA VAL A 77 -10.19 -3.72 6.76
C VAL A 77 -11.22 -4.38 7.66
N LEU A 78 -10.83 -4.68 8.90
CA LEU A 78 -11.67 -5.33 9.91
C LEU A 78 -12.20 -4.32 10.93
N LYS A 79 -11.31 -3.51 11.54
CA LYS A 79 -11.69 -2.55 12.58
C LYS A 79 -10.86 -1.27 12.47
N TYR A 80 -11.45 -0.17 12.90
CA TYR A 80 -10.81 1.13 13.02
C TYR A 80 -10.87 1.60 14.47
N TYR A 81 -9.72 1.97 15.04
CA TYR A 81 -9.59 2.33 16.44
C TYR A 81 -9.05 3.74 16.63
N LYS A 82 -9.56 4.41 17.66
CA LYS A 82 -8.94 5.57 18.31
C LYS A 82 -8.22 5.08 19.57
N LEU A 83 -6.93 5.37 19.69
CA LEU A 83 -6.13 5.02 20.86
C LEU A 83 -6.22 6.12 21.95
N ASP A 84 -5.86 5.78 23.18
CA ASP A 84 -5.83 6.76 24.28
C ASP A 84 -4.74 7.82 24.08
N ALA A 85 -3.64 7.47 23.41
CA ALA A 85 -2.60 8.40 23.04
C ALA A 85 -3.13 9.48 22.06
N PRO A 86 -2.95 10.79 22.35
CA PRO A 86 -3.49 11.87 21.55
C PRO A 86 -3.08 11.80 20.08
N GLY A 87 -4.04 11.91 19.16
CA GLY A 87 -3.79 11.93 17.73
C GLY A 87 -3.36 10.59 17.14
N MET A 88 -3.47 9.49 17.90
CA MET A 88 -3.17 8.15 17.44
C MET A 88 -4.43 7.38 17.08
N THR A 89 -4.38 6.70 15.93
CA THR A 89 -5.41 5.76 15.49
C THR A 89 -4.75 4.47 15.03
N ALA A 90 -5.50 3.37 15.01
CA ALA A 90 -5.04 2.09 14.48
C ALA A 90 -6.08 1.48 13.55
N VAL A 91 -5.61 0.76 12.54
CA VAL A 91 -6.44 -0.03 11.64
C VAL A 91 -6.04 -1.48 11.77
N LEU A 92 -7.00 -2.33 12.15
CA LEU A 92 -6.87 -3.79 12.13
C LEU A 92 -7.37 -4.27 10.77
N TYR A 93 -6.57 -5.06 10.08
CA TYR A 93 -6.93 -5.59 8.77
C TYR A 93 -6.33 -6.98 8.52
N GLN A 94 -7.00 -7.73 7.69
CA GLN A 94 -6.49 -8.96 7.11
C GLN A 94 -5.55 -8.58 5.95
N PRO A 95 -4.28 -9.04 5.95
CA PRO A 95 -3.36 -8.76 4.87
C PRO A 95 -3.83 -9.38 3.55
N LEU A 96 -3.47 -8.77 2.43
CA LEU A 96 -3.59 -9.43 1.14
C LEU A 96 -2.61 -10.61 1.12
N PRO A 97 -3.08 -11.86 0.90
CA PRO A 97 -2.19 -13.02 0.85
C PRO A 97 -1.29 -12.96 -0.37
N GLY A 98 -0.07 -13.49 -0.24
CA GLY A 98 0.90 -13.55 -1.32
C GLY A 98 2.20 -12.85 -0.98
N GLU A 99 3.02 -12.60 -1.99
CA GLU A 99 4.33 -11.97 -1.84
C GLU A 99 4.45 -10.73 -2.71
N THR A 100 5.18 -9.74 -2.22
CA THR A 100 5.42 -8.53 -3.01
C THR A 100 6.33 -8.84 -4.21
N LEU A 101 6.17 -8.08 -5.31
CA LEU A 101 7.06 -8.17 -6.46
C LEU A 101 8.53 -7.95 -6.06
N SER A 102 8.79 -7.12 -5.05
CA SER A 102 10.13 -6.93 -4.49
C SER A 102 10.69 -8.17 -3.80
N GLN A 103 9.85 -8.99 -3.16
CA GLN A 103 10.26 -10.27 -2.58
C GLN A 103 10.45 -11.33 -3.65
N LEU A 104 9.50 -11.43 -4.58
CA LEU A 104 9.55 -12.40 -5.68
C LEU A 104 10.76 -12.17 -6.60
N SER A 105 11.08 -10.91 -6.92
CA SER A 105 12.20 -10.58 -7.82
C SER A 105 13.59 -10.99 -7.29
N ARG A 106 13.68 -11.35 -6.00
CA ARG A 106 14.91 -11.83 -5.36
C ARG A 106 15.00 -13.35 -5.31
N LYS A 107 13.95 -14.05 -5.78
CA LYS A 107 13.91 -15.51 -5.78
C LYS A 107 14.57 -16.07 -7.04
N GLU A 108 15.20 -17.22 -6.89
CA GLU A 108 15.69 -17.99 -8.01
C GLU A 108 14.55 -18.37 -8.97
N GLY A 109 14.81 -18.31 -10.27
CA GLY A 109 13.80 -18.61 -11.30
C GLY A 109 12.79 -17.49 -11.56
N PHE A 110 12.88 -16.33 -10.91
CA PHE A 110 11.99 -15.21 -11.21
C PHE A 110 12.31 -14.58 -12.57
N SER A 111 11.27 -14.30 -13.37
CA SER A 111 11.38 -13.71 -14.71
C SER A 111 10.55 -12.43 -14.83
N TRP A 112 11.22 -11.29 -15.06
CA TRP A 112 10.53 -10.05 -15.42
C TRP A 112 9.82 -10.14 -16.78
N GLN A 113 10.32 -10.96 -17.71
CA GLN A 113 9.70 -11.13 -19.02
C GLN A 113 8.27 -11.68 -18.89
N GLU A 114 8.05 -12.57 -17.91
CA GLU A 114 6.73 -13.14 -17.64
C GLU A 114 5.84 -12.18 -16.84
N ARG A 115 6.41 -11.42 -15.89
CA ARG A 115 5.64 -10.60 -14.95
C ARG A 115 5.39 -9.15 -15.41
N LEU A 116 6.19 -8.64 -16.33
CA LEU A 116 6.04 -7.27 -16.80
C LEU A 116 4.69 -6.99 -17.51
N PRO A 117 4.16 -7.88 -18.36
CA PRO A 117 2.85 -7.67 -18.99
C PRO A 117 1.73 -7.49 -17.95
N GLU A 118 1.73 -8.32 -16.89
CA GLU A 118 0.75 -8.24 -15.80
C GLU A 118 0.88 -6.94 -15.01
N LEU A 119 2.11 -6.53 -14.71
CA LEU A 119 2.40 -5.26 -14.04
C LEU A 119 1.92 -4.07 -14.89
N VAL A 120 2.20 -4.07 -16.19
CA VAL A 120 1.72 -3.04 -17.13
C VAL A 120 0.19 -3.00 -17.14
N ALA A 121 -0.47 -4.15 -17.18
CA ALA A 121 -1.93 -4.26 -17.18
C ALA A 121 -2.52 -3.67 -15.88
N LEU A 122 -1.95 -4.00 -14.71
CA LEU A 122 -2.36 -3.42 -13.43
C LEU A 122 -2.20 -1.89 -13.44
N VAL A 123 -1.04 -1.37 -13.84
CA VAL A 123 -0.77 0.07 -13.82
C VAL A 123 -1.68 0.81 -14.79
N ARG A 124 -1.93 0.26 -15.99
CA ARG A 124 -2.91 0.80 -16.96
C ARG A 124 -4.31 0.82 -16.37
N LYS A 125 -4.74 -0.26 -15.69
CA LYS A 125 -6.04 -0.33 -15.00
C LYS A 125 -6.17 0.77 -13.95
N LEU A 126 -5.11 1.05 -13.17
CA LEU A 126 -5.09 2.16 -12.22
C LEU A 126 -5.24 3.50 -12.94
N HIS A 127 -4.46 3.76 -13.98
CA HIS A 127 -4.46 5.03 -14.69
C HIS A 127 -5.80 5.30 -15.39
N THR A 128 -6.38 4.31 -16.08
CA THR A 128 -7.68 4.43 -16.75
C THR A 128 -8.84 4.57 -15.77
N SER A 129 -8.71 3.97 -14.57
CA SER A 129 -9.68 4.13 -13.47
C SER A 129 -9.50 5.44 -12.68
N GLY A 130 -8.60 6.33 -13.09
CA GLY A 130 -8.33 7.58 -12.40
C GLY A 130 -7.65 7.41 -11.04
N ILE A 131 -6.91 6.34 -10.82
CA ILE A 131 -6.22 6.05 -9.56
C ILE A 131 -4.76 6.48 -9.65
N TYR A 132 -4.41 7.54 -8.94
CA TYR A 132 -3.03 8.00 -8.79
C TYR A 132 -2.45 7.45 -7.49
N PHE A 133 -1.56 6.48 -7.58
CA PHE A 133 -0.87 5.88 -6.44
C PHE A 133 0.58 6.39 -6.38
N ARG A 134 0.85 7.34 -5.49
CA ARG A 134 2.19 7.97 -5.39
C ARG A 134 3.26 6.98 -4.94
N SER A 135 2.94 6.08 -4.04
CA SER A 135 3.82 5.01 -3.56
C SER A 135 3.68 3.71 -4.38
N LEU A 136 3.36 3.83 -5.68
CA LEU A 136 3.38 2.68 -6.57
C LEU A 136 4.83 2.23 -6.79
N HIS A 137 5.17 1.06 -6.26
CA HIS A 137 6.47 0.42 -6.40
C HIS A 137 6.39 -1.07 -6.08
N LEU A 138 7.43 -1.83 -6.41
CA LEU A 138 7.47 -3.29 -6.30
C LEU A 138 7.15 -3.82 -4.89
N GLY A 139 7.51 -3.09 -3.85
CA GLY A 139 7.21 -3.46 -2.46
C GLY A 139 5.74 -3.25 -2.05
N ASN A 140 4.92 -2.56 -2.86
CA ASN A 140 3.51 -2.32 -2.61
C ASN A 140 2.59 -3.06 -3.58
N ILE A 141 3.16 -3.89 -4.46
CA ILE A 141 2.43 -4.75 -5.38
C ILE A 141 2.62 -6.19 -4.91
N VAL A 142 1.54 -6.88 -4.61
CA VAL A 142 1.52 -8.27 -4.15
C VAL A 142 0.99 -9.16 -5.26
N VAL A 143 1.67 -10.27 -5.52
CA VAL A 143 1.14 -11.37 -6.34
C VAL A 143 0.47 -12.34 -5.40
N THR A 144 -0.83 -12.53 -5.57
CA THR A 144 -1.65 -13.43 -4.75
C THR A 144 -1.41 -14.89 -5.11
N PRO A 145 -1.85 -15.86 -4.29
CA PRO A 145 -1.81 -17.28 -4.66
C PRO A 145 -2.54 -17.58 -5.98
N ASP A 146 -3.61 -16.83 -6.29
CA ASP A 146 -4.37 -16.94 -7.55
C ASP A 146 -3.69 -16.23 -8.74
N GLN A 147 -2.43 -15.81 -8.58
CA GLN A 147 -1.61 -15.10 -9.58
C GLN A 147 -2.16 -13.72 -9.96
N GLU A 148 -3.09 -13.14 -9.21
CA GLU A 148 -3.54 -11.78 -9.41
C GLU A 148 -2.60 -10.77 -8.75
N MET A 149 -2.41 -9.60 -9.38
CA MET A 149 -1.67 -8.51 -8.76
C MET A 149 -2.59 -7.59 -7.97
N GLY A 150 -2.26 -7.38 -6.70
CA GLY A 150 -2.97 -6.49 -5.80
C GLY A 150 -2.07 -5.45 -5.15
N LEU A 151 -2.66 -4.57 -4.33
CA LEU A 151 -1.98 -3.41 -3.78
C LEU A 151 -2.08 -3.35 -2.26
N ILE A 152 -0.98 -2.98 -1.62
CA ILE A 152 -0.89 -2.72 -0.18
C ILE A 152 -0.37 -1.31 0.11
N ASP A 153 -0.42 -0.89 1.36
CA ASP A 153 -0.02 0.45 1.85
C ASP A 153 -0.67 1.63 1.09
N VAL A 154 -1.96 1.54 0.88
CA VAL A 154 -2.77 2.36 -0.01
C VAL A 154 -3.14 3.76 0.52
N ALA A 155 -2.56 4.22 1.64
CA ALA A 155 -2.96 5.48 2.29
C ALA A 155 -2.76 6.74 1.44
N ASP A 156 -1.78 6.75 0.53
CA ASP A 156 -1.44 7.92 -0.29
C ASP A 156 -2.04 7.92 -1.70
N MET A 157 -2.96 7.00 -1.96
CA MET A 157 -3.73 6.99 -3.20
C MET A 157 -4.69 8.17 -3.31
N ARG A 158 -4.91 8.62 -4.55
CA ARG A 158 -5.93 9.60 -4.92
C ARG A 158 -6.80 9.03 -6.04
N PHE A 159 -8.10 9.17 -5.88
CA PHE A 159 -9.09 8.74 -6.87
C PHE A 159 -9.65 9.97 -7.56
N MET A 160 -9.40 10.08 -8.84
CA MET A 160 -9.89 11.14 -9.72
C MET A 160 -11.25 10.76 -10.28
N ARG A 161 -11.99 11.73 -10.83
CA ARG A 161 -13.30 11.49 -11.50
C ARG A 161 -13.14 10.98 -12.94
N ALA A 162 -11.98 11.18 -13.54
CA ALA A 162 -11.64 10.81 -14.91
C ALA A 162 -10.32 10.03 -14.93
N PRO A 163 -9.96 9.35 -16.02
CA PRO A 163 -8.64 8.77 -16.24
C PRO A 163 -7.52 9.77 -15.96
N LEU A 164 -6.35 9.27 -15.58
CA LEU A 164 -5.20 10.13 -15.29
C LEU A 164 -4.75 10.83 -16.58
N SER A 165 -4.44 12.11 -16.48
CA SER A 165 -3.81 12.85 -17.57
C SER A 165 -2.38 12.33 -17.83
N SER A 166 -1.88 12.52 -19.07
CA SER A 166 -0.51 12.13 -19.45
C SER A 166 0.56 12.70 -18.51
N ARG A 167 0.35 13.93 -17.99
CA ARG A 167 1.23 14.53 -16.99
C ARG A 167 1.25 13.73 -15.67
N MET A 168 0.09 13.27 -15.21
CA MET A 168 -0.01 12.47 -13.98
C MET A 168 0.58 11.08 -14.18
N ILE A 169 0.34 10.46 -15.33
CA ILE A 169 0.93 9.17 -15.70
C ILE A 169 2.45 9.28 -15.70
N ARG A 170 3.02 10.25 -16.41
CA ARG A 170 4.47 10.50 -16.44
C ARG A 170 5.05 10.68 -15.04
N ARG A 171 4.38 11.46 -14.19
CA ARG A 171 4.80 11.67 -12.81
C ARG A 171 4.75 10.38 -11.98
N ASN A 172 3.75 9.53 -12.20
CA ASN A 172 3.63 8.24 -11.50
C ASN A 172 4.76 7.30 -11.91
N VAL A 173 5.05 7.20 -13.20
CA VAL A 173 6.18 6.42 -13.75
C VAL A 173 7.52 6.94 -13.21
N GLN A 174 7.72 8.27 -13.13
CA GLN A 174 8.91 8.85 -12.51
C GLN A 174 9.07 8.48 -11.02
N HIS A 175 7.98 8.36 -10.28
CA HIS A 175 8.06 7.88 -8.89
C HIS A 175 8.49 6.42 -8.82
N PHE A 176 7.99 5.60 -9.73
CA PHE A 176 8.39 4.20 -9.86
C PHE A 176 9.88 4.07 -10.23
N ALA A 177 10.34 4.82 -11.24
CA ALA A 177 11.74 4.86 -11.65
C ALA A 177 12.69 5.27 -10.50
N ARG A 178 12.31 6.27 -9.70
CA ARG A 178 13.09 6.66 -8.51
C ARG A 178 13.15 5.55 -7.46
N TYR A 179 12.12 4.74 -7.34
CA TYR A 179 12.17 3.56 -6.45
C TYR A 179 13.15 2.54 -6.99
N ILE A 180 13.12 2.22 -8.28
CA ILE A 180 14.05 1.28 -8.93
C ILE A 180 15.51 1.72 -8.69
N ALA A 181 15.83 3.01 -8.92
CA ALA A 181 17.15 3.56 -8.70
C ALA A 181 17.58 3.50 -7.21
N ARG A 182 16.68 3.84 -6.29
CA ARG A 182 16.97 3.79 -4.86
C ARG A 182 17.28 2.38 -4.37
N GLU A 183 16.57 1.39 -4.90
CA GLU A 183 16.76 -0.03 -4.55
C GLU A 183 17.89 -0.69 -5.36
N ARG A 184 18.54 0.03 -6.28
CA ARG A 184 19.61 -0.46 -7.17
C ARG A 184 19.18 -1.64 -8.02
N LEU A 185 17.99 -1.51 -8.62
CA LEU A 185 17.38 -2.56 -9.45
C LEU A 185 17.43 -2.25 -10.95
N GLU A 186 18.17 -1.19 -11.38
CA GLU A 186 18.21 -0.71 -12.77
C GLU A 186 18.65 -1.78 -13.75
N GLU A 187 19.61 -2.61 -13.36
CA GLU A 187 20.14 -3.70 -14.21
C GLU A 187 19.20 -4.91 -14.30
N GLN A 188 18.33 -5.08 -13.30
CA GLN A 188 17.45 -6.24 -13.19
C GLN A 188 16.04 -5.95 -13.70
N PHE A 189 15.54 -4.73 -13.48
CA PHE A 189 14.17 -4.35 -13.80
C PHE A 189 14.07 -3.71 -15.20
N PRO A 190 13.21 -4.19 -16.11
CA PRO A 190 13.05 -3.67 -17.47
C PRO A 190 12.30 -2.33 -17.50
N LEU A 191 12.89 -1.29 -16.89
CA LEU A 191 12.28 0.02 -16.72
C LEU A 191 11.90 0.67 -18.07
N ALA A 192 12.80 0.57 -19.06
CA ALA A 192 12.55 1.15 -20.39
C ALA A 192 11.33 0.53 -21.09
N GLU A 193 11.09 -0.76 -20.88
CA GLU A 193 9.91 -1.44 -21.42
C GLU A 193 8.63 -1.00 -20.71
N LEU A 194 8.68 -0.89 -19.37
CA LEU A 194 7.57 -0.34 -18.58
C LEU A 194 7.22 1.08 -19.03
N GLU A 195 8.22 1.94 -19.17
CA GLU A 195 8.04 3.34 -19.61
C GLU A 195 7.43 3.41 -21.01
N ARG A 196 7.95 2.65 -21.96
CA ARG A 196 7.41 2.58 -23.33
C ARG A 196 5.95 2.12 -23.32
N ALA A 197 5.63 1.09 -22.51
CA ALA A 197 4.27 0.57 -22.42
C ALA A 197 3.28 1.56 -21.79
N LEU A 198 3.72 2.43 -20.87
CA LEU A 198 2.82 3.33 -20.14
C LEU A 198 2.77 4.76 -20.72
N LEU A 199 3.79 5.19 -21.46
CA LEU A 199 3.95 6.57 -21.95
C LEU A 199 3.84 6.69 -23.48
N GLY A 200 4.05 5.56 -24.20
CA GLY A 200 3.83 5.45 -25.66
C GLY A 200 2.37 5.35 -25.97
#